data_55a6cc7881a8e47fb8751f03957cb897
#
_entry.id   55a6cc7881a8e47fb8751f03957cb897
#
_cell.length_a   1.000
_cell.length_b   1.000
_cell.length_c   1.000
_cell.angle_alpha   90.00
_cell.angle_beta   90.00
_cell.angle_gamma   90.00
#
_symmetry.space_group_name_H-M   'P 1'
#
loop_
_entity.id
_entity.type
_entity.pdbx_description
1 polymer ?
#
loop_
_entity_poly.entity_id
_entity_poly.type
_entity_poly.pdbx_seq_one_letter_code
_entity_poly.pdbx_strand_id
1 'polypeptide(L)'
;MEAYARQGRPGDARRVLARLERQAASTTVPVAAAAAARCRGMLDDDFEPAFARALAWDDRRPMPFERARTLLAFGRRLHRCCRRAEARQRLRGALEGFERLHADAWARQAEAELRAAGARRRRERDDHALTPQELRVAAAVQRGASNRDIAADLFLSPKTVEFHLRQIYRKLDVHSRTQLVAALADSPRPTKTR
;
A
#
# COMPACT_ATOMS: atom_id res chain seq x y z
N MET A 1 24.74 4.03 -2.40
CA MET A 1 24.24 2.76 -1.83
C MET A 1 22.79 2.48 -2.24
N GLU A 2 21.84 3.37 -1.97
CA GLU A 2 20.43 3.22 -2.39
C GLU A 2 20.26 2.99 -3.90
N ALA A 3 21.08 3.63 -4.74
CA ALA A 3 21.08 3.44 -6.18
C ALA A 3 21.47 2.00 -6.58
N TYR A 4 22.51 1.43 -5.97
CA TYR A 4 22.94 0.06 -6.24
C TYR A 4 21.90 -0.98 -5.82
N ALA A 5 21.22 -0.75 -4.67
CA ALA A 5 20.14 -1.63 -4.23
C ALA A 5 18.96 -1.62 -5.22
N ARG A 6 18.63 -0.45 -5.79
CA ARG A 6 17.57 -0.32 -6.81
C ARG A 6 17.95 -0.93 -8.17
N GLN A 7 19.24 -0.93 -8.50
CA GLN A 7 19.75 -1.46 -9.78
C GLN A 7 19.99 -2.98 -9.74
N GLY A 8 19.63 -3.68 -8.66
CA GLY A 8 19.86 -5.12 -8.54
C GLY A 8 21.35 -5.51 -8.39
N ARG A 9 22.18 -4.61 -7.84
CA ARG A 9 23.62 -4.80 -7.59
C ARG A 9 23.92 -4.94 -6.08
N PRO A 10 23.45 -6.01 -5.42
CA PRO A 10 23.56 -6.15 -3.96
C PRO A 10 25.02 -6.29 -3.48
N GLY A 11 25.88 -6.86 -4.30
CA GLY A 11 27.32 -7.01 -3.97
C GLY A 11 28.01 -5.64 -3.85
N ASP A 12 27.72 -4.72 -4.77
CA ASP A 12 28.27 -3.36 -4.74
C ASP A 12 27.69 -2.57 -3.56
N ALA A 13 26.40 -2.73 -3.32
CA ALA A 13 25.74 -2.11 -2.17
C ALA A 13 26.37 -2.54 -0.84
N ARG A 14 26.67 -3.85 -0.67
CA ARG A 14 27.34 -4.38 0.53
C ARG A 14 28.76 -3.85 0.68
N ARG A 15 29.53 -3.71 -0.41
CA ARG A 15 30.90 -3.13 -0.36
C ARG A 15 30.85 -1.69 0.11
N VAL A 16 29.92 -0.90 -0.42
CA VAL A 16 29.73 0.49 0.00
C VAL A 16 29.26 0.59 1.45
N LEU A 17 28.37 -0.32 1.89
CA LEU A 17 27.93 -0.39 3.29
C LEU A 17 29.12 -0.66 4.23
N ALA A 18 29.95 -1.66 3.94
CA ALA A 18 31.10 -1.99 4.76
C ALA A 18 32.09 -0.81 4.89
N ARG A 19 32.26 -0.02 3.83
CA ARG A 19 33.03 1.22 3.89
C ARG A 19 32.39 2.27 4.79
N LEU A 20 31.09 2.47 4.63
CA LEU A 20 30.33 3.43 5.44
C LEU A 20 30.36 3.07 6.94
N GLU A 21 30.27 1.79 7.27
CA GLU A 21 30.33 1.28 8.64
C GLU A 21 31.71 1.51 9.28
N ARG A 22 32.78 1.27 8.53
CA ARG A 22 34.14 1.59 9.01
C ARG A 22 34.30 3.09 9.27
N GLN A 23 33.79 3.92 8.36
CA GLN A 23 33.83 5.39 8.56
C GLN A 23 32.97 5.81 9.77
N ALA A 24 31.79 5.20 9.93
CA ALA A 24 30.93 5.49 11.08
C ALA A 24 31.56 5.04 12.41
N ALA A 25 32.32 3.95 12.43
CA ALA A 25 33.03 3.48 13.61
C ALA A 25 34.25 4.35 13.98
N SER A 26 34.85 5.04 13.00
CA SER A 26 35.99 5.93 13.21
C SER A 26 35.60 7.38 13.58
N THR A 27 34.30 7.68 13.69
CA THR A 27 33.80 9.01 14.02
C THR A 27 32.76 8.97 15.14
N THR A 28 32.69 10.01 15.91
CA THR A 28 31.64 10.23 16.94
C THR A 28 30.40 10.91 16.36
N VAL A 29 30.35 11.13 15.04
CA VAL A 29 29.25 11.86 14.39
C VAL A 29 28.00 10.97 14.27
N PRO A 30 26.91 11.26 15.00
CA PRO A 30 25.72 10.38 15.06
C PRO A 30 25.07 10.13 13.71
N VAL A 31 25.10 11.10 12.80
CA VAL A 31 24.50 10.97 11.46
C VAL A 31 25.16 9.86 10.64
N ALA A 32 26.47 9.64 10.82
CA ALA A 32 27.18 8.56 10.11
C ALA A 32 26.72 7.18 10.59
N ALA A 33 26.57 7.02 11.91
CA ALA A 33 26.07 5.76 12.52
C ALA A 33 24.61 5.50 12.14
N ALA A 34 23.74 6.51 12.19
CA ALA A 34 22.34 6.40 11.76
C ALA A 34 22.22 6.05 10.28
N ALA A 35 23.03 6.69 9.42
CA ALA A 35 23.05 6.40 7.99
C ALA A 35 23.54 4.96 7.69
N ALA A 36 24.58 4.49 8.38
CA ALA A 36 25.08 3.13 8.25
C ALA A 36 24.02 2.10 8.66
N ALA A 37 23.39 2.33 9.82
CA ALA A 37 22.31 1.46 10.32
C ALA A 37 21.11 1.42 9.36
N ARG A 38 20.66 2.59 8.85
CA ARG A 38 19.61 2.65 7.83
C ARG A 38 19.99 1.86 6.58
N CYS A 39 21.22 2.03 6.11
CA CYS A 39 21.72 1.34 4.93
C CYS A 39 21.77 -0.17 5.14
N ARG A 40 22.12 -0.64 6.32
CA ARG A 40 22.09 -2.06 6.69
C ARG A 40 20.66 -2.59 6.61
N GLY A 41 19.68 -1.91 7.22
CA GLY A 41 18.26 -2.30 7.16
C GLY A 41 17.66 -2.35 5.74
N MET A 42 18.28 -1.69 4.77
CA MET A 42 17.86 -1.79 3.36
C MET A 42 18.35 -3.08 2.68
N LEU A 43 19.39 -3.73 3.19
CA LEU A 43 20.07 -4.87 2.57
C LEU A 43 19.85 -6.18 3.32
N ASP A 44 19.75 -6.17 4.63
CA ASP A 44 19.63 -7.37 5.44
C ASP A 44 18.20 -7.93 5.39
N ASP A 45 18.09 -9.25 5.50
CA ASP A 45 16.78 -9.91 5.56
C ASP A 45 16.11 -9.62 6.91
N ASP A 46 16.83 -9.72 8.02
CA ASP A 46 16.40 -9.22 9.32
C ASP A 46 16.72 -7.73 9.46
N PHE A 47 15.85 -6.92 8.90
CA PHE A 47 16.07 -5.48 8.74
C PHE A 47 15.60 -4.63 9.94
N GLU A 48 14.71 -5.14 10.77
CA GLU A 48 14.08 -4.37 11.84
C GLU A 48 15.07 -3.86 12.90
N PRO A 49 16.00 -4.69 13.41
CA PRO A 49 16.97 -4.22 14.39
C PRO A 49 17.86 -3.11 13.85
N ALA A 50 18.18 -3.15 12.55
CA ALA A 50 19.00 -2.12 11.93
C ALA A 50 18.24 -0.78 11.79
N PHE A 51 16.97 -0.80 11.39
CA PHE A 51 16.14 0.40 11.37
C PHE A 51 15.84 0.94 12.78
N ALA A 52 15.60 0.07 13.75
CA ALA A 52 15.44 0.47 15.14
C ALA A 52 16.68 1.20 15.67
N ARG A 53 17.88 0.67 15.39
CA ARG A 53 19.15 1.35 15.71
C ARG A 53 19.28 2.72 15.03
N ALA A 54 18.91 2.80 13.75
CA ALA A 54 18.97 4.08 13.04
C ALA A 54 18.05 5.14 13.68
N LEU A 55 16.86 4.76 14.11
CA LEU A 55 15.91 5.66 14.79
C LEU A 55 16.35 6.02 16.21
N ALA A 56 16.96 5.11 16.97
CA ALA A 56 17.47 5.36 18.32
C ALA A 56 18.59 6.42 18.36
N TRP A 57 19.31 6.64 17.27
CA TRP A 57 20.27 7.74 17.18
C TRP A 57 19.59 9.10 17.14
N ASP A 58 18.41 9.21 16.53
CA ASP A 58 17.62 10.44 16.51
C ASP A 58 17.04 10.79 17.88
N ASP A 59 16.67 9.79 18.68
CA ASP A 59 16.16 9.99 20.04
C ASP A 59 17.24 10.60 20.97
N ARG A 60 18.51 10.30 20.72
CA ARG A 60 19.65 10.86 21.49
C ARG A 60 20.05 12.26 21.03
N ARG A 61 19.90 12.55 19.75
CA ARG A 61 20.24 13.82 19.13
C ARG A 61 19.35 14.06 17.93
N PRO A 62 18.37 14.97 18.02
CA PRO A 62 17.38 15.20 16.97
C PRO A 62 18.01 15.47 15.60
N MET A 63 17.70 14.62 14.64
CA MET A 63 18.13 14.71 13.24
C MET A 63 16.89 14.53 12.35
N PRO A 64 15.95 15.48 12.32
CA PRO A 64 14.61 15.29 11.78
C PRO A 64 14.63 14.89 10.29
N PHE A 65 15.58 15.38 9.50
CA PHE A 65 15.71 14.97 8.11
C PHE A 65 16.18 13.52 7.97
N GLU A 66 17.18 13.09 8.75
CA GLU A 66 17.67 11.71 8.73
C GLU A 66 16.62 10.72 9.28
N ARG A 67 15.85 11.15 10.29
CA ARG A 67 14.71 10.39 10.80
C ARG A 67 13.67 10.14 9.70
N ALA A 68 13.26 11.19 8.99
CA ALA A 68 12.31 11.09 7.89
C ALA A 68 12.83 10.17 6.77
N ARG A 69 14.13 10.26 6.43
CA ARG A 69 14.78 9.35 5.47
C ARG A 69 14.77 7.90 5.95
N THR A 70 15.01 7.68 7.24
CA THR A 70 14.99 6.33 7.84
C THR A 70 13.59 5.74 7.80
N LEU A 71 12.57 6.52 8.17
CA LEU A 71 11.17 6.11 8.11
C LEU A 71 10.73 5.79 6.67
N LEU A 72 11.15 6.57 5.69
CA LEU A 72 10.88 6.30 4.27
C LEU A 72 11.50 4.97 3.81
N ALA A 73 12.79 4.74 4.15
CA ALA A 73 13.47 3.49 3.78
C ALA A 73 12.84 2.27 4.46
N PHE A 74 12.48 2.40 5.73
CA PHE A 74 11.82 1.35 6.51
C PHE A 74 10.43 1.04 5.94
N GLY A 75 9.62 2.05 5.66
CA GLY A 75 8.31 1.89 5.06
C GLY A 75 8.36 1.17 3.71
N ARG A 76 9.34 1.50 2.86
CA ARG A 76 9.60 0.79 1.60
C ARG A 76 9.96 -0.68 1.81
N ARG A 77 10.79 -0.99 2.81
CA ARG A 77 11.16 -2.37 3.13
C ARG A 77 9.96 -3.18 3.58
N LEU A 78 9.16 -2.63 4.51
CA LEU A 78 7.92 -3.23 4.99
C LEU A 78 6.90 -3.45 3.85
N HIS A 79 6.79 -2.49 2.93
CA HIS A 79 5.92 -2.64 1.76
C HIS A 79 6.34 -3.80 0.86
N ARG A 80 7.63 -3.96 0.59
CA ARG A 80 8.15 -5.14 -0.17
C ARG A 80 7.89 -6.46 0.54
N CYS A 81 7.89 -6.47 1.87
CA CYS A 81 7.55 -7.64 2.70
C CYS A 81 6.03 -7.81 2.90
N CYS A 82 5.19 -7.11 2.14
CA CYS A 82 3.73 -7.16 2.23
C CYS A 82 3.13 -6.71 3.58
N ARG A 83 3.91 -6.13 4.49
CA ARG A 83 3.48 -5.60 5.80
C ARG A 83 2.91 -4.17 5.65
N ARG A 84 1.80 -4.06 4.94
CA ARG A 84 1.26 -2.79 4.45
C ARG A 84 0.78 -1.83 5.53
N ALA A 85 0.20 -2.34 6.61
CA ALA A 85 -0.29 -1.48 7.70
C ALA A 85 0.87 -0.71 8.34
N GLU A 86 1.94 -1.42 8.65
CA GLU A 86 3.15 -0.89 9.23
C GLU A 86 3.91 0.00 8.23
N ALA A 87 3.99 -0.43 6.96
CA ALA A 87 4.56 0.39 5.89
C ALA A 87 3.90 1.77 5.83
N ARG A 88 2.55 1.82 5.82
CA ARG A 88 1.81 3.09 5.79
C ARG A 88 2.07 3.95 7.03
N GLN A 89 2.19 3.35 8.21
CA GLN A 89 2.51 4.09 9.43
C GLN A 89 3.88 4.78 9.30
N ARG A 90 4.91 4.04 8.84
CA ARG A 90 6.26 4.59 8.66
C ARG A 90 6.31 5.64 7.56
N LEU A 91 5.61 5.41 6.44
CA LEU A 91 5.56 6.35 5.31
C LEU A 91 4.83 7.65 5.64
N ARG A 92 3.77 7.62 6.48
CA ARG A 92 3.13 8.84 6.99
C ARG A 92 4.09 9.65 7.85
N GLY A 93 4.78 9.01 8.79
CA GLY A 93 5.76 9.70 9.60
C GLY A 93 6.92 10.30 8.79
N ALA A 94 7.32 9.64 7.69
CA ALA A 94 8.30 10.20 6.76
C ALA A 94 7.75 11.44 6.04
N LEU A 95 6.53 11.38 5.50
CA LEU A 95 5.87 12.48 4.81
C LEU A 95 5.75 13.71 5.72
N GLU A 96 5.16 13.53 6.92
CA GLU A 96 5.03 14.58 7.94
C GLU A 96 6.40 15.19 8.32
N GLY A 97 7.43 14.36 8.42
CA GLY A 97 8.79 14.83 8.70
C GLY A 97 9.35 15.71 7.59
N PHE A 98 9.17 15.31 6.33
CA PHE A 98 9.65 16.09 5.18
C PHE A 98 8.84 17.37 4.95
N GLU A 99 7.52 17.34 5.17
CA GLU A 99 6.66 18.54 5.09
C GLU A 99 7.05 19.60 6.10
N ARG A 100 7.27 19.22 7.38
CA ARG A 100 7.75 20.15 8.41
C ARG A 100 9.11 20.80 8.08
N LEU A 101 9.93 20.11 7.29
CA LEU A 101 11.26 20.58 6.88
C LEU A 101 11.23 21.31 5.53
N HIS A 102 10.06 21.48 4.92
CA HIS A 102 9.90 22.02 3.56
C HIS A 102 10.77 21.29 2.52
N ALA A 103 10.96 19.97 2.72
CA ALA A 103 11.76 19.13 1.84
C ALA A 103 10.88 18.53 0.73
N ASP A 104 10.29 19.35 -0.13
CA ASP A 104 9.22 19.03 -1.08
C ASP A 104 9.54 17.84 -1.99
N ALA A 105 10.77 17.71 -2.47
CA ALA A 105 11.16 16.58 -3.34
C ALA A 105 11.06 15.24 -2.59
N TRP A 106 11.41 15.21 -1.31
CA TRP A 106 11.32 14.04 -0.46
C TRP A 106 9.89 13.79 0.02
N ALA A 107 9.12 14.84 0.27
CA ALA A 107 7.70 14.74 0.60
C ALA A 107 6.92 14.10 -0.55
N ARG A 108 7.11 14.57 -1.79
CA ARG A 108 6.52 13.92 -2.99
C ARG A 108 6.90 12.46 -3.13
N GLN A 109 8.15 12.10 -2.80
CA GLN A 109 8.61 10.71 -2.84
C GLN A 109 7.91 9.85 -1.78
N ALA A 110 7.79 10.34 -0.54
CA ALA A 110 7.10 9.65 0.55
C ALA A 110 5.60 9.47 0.24
N GLU A 111 4.97 10.50 -0.32
CA GLU A 111 3.57 10.45 -0.75
C GLU A 111 3.33 9.41 -1.86
N ALA A 112 4.22 9.33 -2.85
CA ALA A 112 4.14 8.32 -3.91
C ALA A 112 4.21 6.90 -3.35
N GLU A 113 5.13 6.64 -2.40
CA GLU A 113 5.25 5.33 -1.74
C GLU A 113 4.03 5.03 -0.85
N LEU A 114 3.48 6.04 -0.17
CA LEU A 114 2.28 5.89 0.65
C LEU A 114 1.07 5.55 -0.21
N ARG A 115 0.92 6.20 -1.37
CA ARG A 115 -0.11 5.85 -2.37
C ARG A 115 0.07 4.43 -2.88
N ALA A 116 1.28 4.01 -3.20
CA ALA A 116 1.57 2.65 -3.66
C ALA A 116 1.23 1.59 -2.59
N ALA A 117 1.56 1.86 -1.32
CA ALA A 117 1.22 0.98 -0.19
C ALA A 117 -0.29 0.95 0.11
N GLY A 118 -1.05 1.97 -0.30
CA GLY A 118 -2.51 2.07 -0.20
C GLY A 118 -3.28 1.50 -1.40
N ALA A 119 -2.68 1.56 -2.59
CA ALA A 119 -3.35 1.28 -3.86
C ALA A 119 -3.95 -0.14 -3.95
N ARG A 120 -3.28 -1.15 -3.36
CA ARG A 120 -3.78 -2.53 -3.40
C ARG A 120 -4.97 -2.76 -2.45
N ARG A 121 -5.04 -2.02 -1.33
CA ARG A 121 -6.22 -2.09 -0.44
C ARG A 121 -7.44 -1.42 -1.06
N ARG A 122 -7.24 -0.42 -1.90
CA ARG A 122 -8.30 0.17 -2.72
C ARG A 122 -8.71 -0.80 -3.82
N ARG A 123 -7.76 -1.48 -4.50
CA ARG A 123 -8.08 -2.54 -5.47
C ARG A 123 -8.77 -3.74 -4.81
N GLU A 124 -8.31 -4.19 -3.64
CA GLU A 124 -8.96 -5.28 -2.89
C GLU A 124 -10.38 -4.89 -2.41
N ARG A 125 -10.61 -3.62 -2.02
CA ARG A 125 -11.96 -3.10 -1.74
C ARG A 125 -12.80 -2.92 -3.01
N ASP A 126 -12.18 -2.47 -4.09
CA ASP A 126 -12.83 -2.33 -5.40
C ASP A 126 -13.10 -3.71 -6.03
N ASP A 127 -12.26 -4.73 -5.75
CA ASP A 127 -12.49 -6.13 -6.17
C ASP A 127 -13.66 -6.79 -5.44
N HIS A 128 -14.00 -6.36 -4.23
CA HIS A 128 -15.21 -6.80 -3.49
C HIS A 128 -16.39 -5.85 -3.68
N ALA A 129 -16.18 -4.61 -4.09
CA ALA A 129 -17.24 -3.67 -4.39
C ALA A 129 -17.81 -3.94 -5.79
N LEU A 130 -19.15 -3.90 -5.90
CA LEU A 130 -19.80 -3.97 -7.20
C LEU A 130 -19.54 -2.70 -8.01
N THR A 131 -19.16 -2.84 -9.26
CA THR A 131 -19.06 -1.72 -10.21
C THR A 131 -20.45 -1.12 -10.49
N PRO A 132 -20.54 0.12 -11.01
CA PRO A 132 -21.82 0.74 -11.35
C PRO A 132 -22.69 -0.12 -12.28
N GLN A 133 -22.07 -0.88 -13.19
CA GLN A 133 -22.79 -1.79 -14.07
C GLN A 133 -23.26 -3.06 -13.33
N GLU A 134 -22.40 -3.63 -12.49
CA GLU A 134 -22.76 -4.77 -11.65
C GLU A 134 -23.86 -4.41 -10.65
N LEU A 135 -23.87 -3.19 -10.09
CA LEU A 135 -24.96 -2.69 -9.25
C LEU A 135 -26.29 -2.62 -10.01
N ARG A 136 -26.28 -2.15 -11.26
CA ARG A 136 -27.50 -2.15 -12.10
C ARG A 136 -28.03 -3.55 -12.36
N VAL A 137 -27.12 -4.49 -12.68
CA VAL A 137 -27.49 -5.91 -12.87
C VAL A 137 -28.02 -6.50 -11.57
N ALA A 138 -27.34 -6.28 -10.43
CA ALA A 138 -27.76 -6.78 -9.12
C ALA A 138 -29.15 -6.24 -8.72
N ALA A 139 -29.41 -4.94 -8.93
CA ALA A 139 -30.71 -4.33 -8.67
C ALA A 139 -31.81 -4.90 -9.56
N ALA A 140 -31.54 -5.24 -10.82
CA ALA A 140 -32.51 -5.88 -11.69
C ALA A 140 -32.79 -7.33 -11.25
N VAL A 141 -31.78 -8.07 -10.81
CA VAL A 141 -31.92 -9.39 -10.20
C VAL A 141 -32.81 -9.36 -8.95
N GLN A 142 -32.60 -8.35 -8.10
CA GLN A 142 -33.39 -8.17 -6.87
C GLN A 142 -34.89 -7.91 -7.17
N ARG A 143 -35.20 -7.27 -8.31
CA ARG A 143 -36.57 -7.08 -8.80
C ARG A 143 -37.16 -8.36 -9.47
N GLY A 144 -36.40 -9.43 -9.56
CA GLY A 144 -36.86 -10.70 -10.15
C GLY A 144 -36.71 -10.79 -11.68
N ALA A 145 -36.07 -9.83 -12.35
CA ALA A 145 -35.92 -9.79 -13.80
C ALA A 145 -35.07 -10.97 -14.31
N SER A 146 -35.47 -11.64 -15.41
CA SER A 146 -34.63 -12.67 -16.02
C SER A 146 -33.38 -12.09 -16.70
N ASN A 147 -32.39 -12.94 -17.03
CA ASN A 147 -31.20 -12.50 -17.77
C ASN A 147 -31.53 -11.84 -19.11
N ARG A 148 -32.62 -12.27 -19.73
CA ARG A 148 -33.11 -11.72 -20.99
C ARG A 148 -33.72 -10.33 -20.82
N ASP A 149 -34.50 -10.15 -19.74
CA ASP A 149 -35.08 -8.85 -19.40
C ASP A 149 -33.99 -7.85 -19.02
N ILE A 150 -33.02 -8.28 -18.20
CA ILE A 150 -31.85 -7.45 -17.81
C ILE A 150 -31.05 -7.05 -19.06
N ALA A 151 -30.86 -7.98 -19.99
CA ALA A 151 -30.14 -7.69 -21.23
C ALA A 151 -30.86 -6.63 -22.07
N ALA A 152 -32.18 -6.73 -22.19
CA ALA A 152 -33.02 -5.75 -22.87
C ALA A 152 -32.96 -4.36 -22.19
N ASP A 153 -33.19 -4.31 -20.86
CA ASP A 153 -33.21 -3.07 -20.09
C ASP A 153 -31.88 -2.32 -20.08
N LEU A 154 -30.76 -3.04 -20.10
CA LEU A 154 -29.42 -2.46 -19.99
C LEU A 154 -28.70 -2.37 -21.34
N PHE A 155 -29.36 -2.69 -22.45
CA PHE A 155 -28.78 -2.73 -23.80
C PHE A 155 -27.54 -3.64 -23.87
N LEU A 156 -27.60 -4.82 -23.24
CA LEU A 156 -26.53 -5.82 -23.21
C LEU A 156 -26.95 -7.09 -23.94
N SER A 157 -25.99 -7.98 -24.18
CA SER A 157 -26.30 -9.35 -24.59
C SER A 157 -26.59 -10.21 -23.33
N PRO A 158 -27.43 -11.26 -23.43
CA PRO A 158 -27.64 -12.20 -22.31
C PRO A 158 -26.33 -12.80 -21.80
N LYS A 159 -25.37 -13.06 -22.68
CA LYS A 159 -24.04 -13.57 -22.35
C LYS A 159 -23.23 -12.57 -21.52
N THR A 160 -23.39 -11.27 -21.81
CA THR A 160 -22.77 -10.19 -21.01
C THR A 160 -23.38 -10.12 -19.62
N VAL A 161 -24.70 -10.30 -19.49
CA VAL A 161 -25.38 -10.36 -18.19
C VAL A 161 -24.87 -11.55 -17.36
N GLU A 162 -24.71 -12.72 -17.96
CA GLU A 162 -24.12 -13.89 -17.29
C GLU A 162 -22.70 -13.64 -16.83
N PHE A 163 -21.89 -12.95 -17.63
CA PHE A 163 -20.55 -12.55 -17.23
C PHE A 163 -20.58 -11.65 -16.00
N HIS A 164 -21.43 -10.62 -15.98
CA HIS A 164 -21.57 -9.74 -14.81
C HIS A 164 -22.07 -10.50 -13.59
N LEU A 165 -23.04 -11.43 -13.73
CA LEU A 165 -23.52 -12.24 -12.63
C LEU A 165 -22.42 -13.10 -12.01
N ARG A 166 -21.56 -13.73 -12.81
CA ARG A 166 -20.40 -14.48 -12.29
C ARG A 166 -19.45 -13.60 -11.49
N GLN A 167 -19.20 -12.36 -11.97
CA GLN A 167 -18.37 -11.40 -11.23
C GLN A 167 -19.03 -10.98 -9.91
N ILE A 168 -20.34 -10.70 -9.92
CA ILE A 168 -21.12 -10.36 -8.73
C ILE A 168 -21.09 -11.51 -7.72
N TYR A 169 -21.31 -12.75 -8.17
CA TYR A 169 -21.27 -13.93 -7.30
C TYR A 169 -19.92 -14.09 -6.62
N ARG A 170 -18.82 -13.94 -7.37
CA ARG A 170 -17.47 -13.98 -6.83
C ARG A 170 -17.20 -12.86 -5.83
N LYS A 171 -17.68 -11.64 -6.09
CA LYS A 171 -17.44 -10.46 -5.25
C LYS A 171 -18.21 -10.49 -3.94
N LEU A 172 -19.41 -11.06 -3.95
CA LEU A 172 -20.29 -11.17 -2.78
C LEU A 172 -20.19 -12.53 -2.08
N ASP A 173 -19.33 -13.42 -2.59
CA ASP A 173 -19.13 -14.79 -2.08
C ASP A 173 -20.46 -15.58 -2.01
N VAL A 174 -21.26 -15.50 -3.09
CA VAL A 174 -22.53 -16.22 -3.24
C VAL A 174 -22.47 -17.16 -4.45
N HIS A 175 -23.20 -18.27 -4.40
CA HIS A 175 -23.11 -19.31 -5.42
C HIS A 175 -24.40 -19.50 -6.24
N SER A 176 -25.44 -18.76 -5.90
CA SER A 176 -26.73 -18.85 -6.58
C SER A 176 -27.45 -17.51 -6.66
N ARG A 177 -28.41 -17.45 -7.60
CA ARG A 177 -29.27 -16.27 -7.76
C ARG A 177 -30.09 -15.98 -6.49
N THR A 178 -30.59 -17.04 -5.84
CA THR A 178 -31.35 -16.94 -4.59
C THR A 178 -30.49 -16.37 -3.46
N GLN A 179 -29.25 -16.85 -3.34
CA GLN A 179 -28.27 -16.30 -2.36
C GLN A 179 -27.94 -14.85 -2.66
N LEU A 180 -27.82 -14.47 -3.93
CA LEU A 180 -27.58 -13.07 -4.31
C LEU A 180 -28.74 -12.17 -3.85
N VAL A 181 -30.00 -12.58 -4.09
CA VAL A 181 -31.19 -11.81 -3.67
C VAL A 181 -31.20 -11.65 -2.15
N ALA A 182 -30.91 -12.71 -1.39
CA ALA A 182 -30.83 -12.67 0.08
C ALA A 182 -29.72 -11.71 0.56
N ALA A 183 -28.51 -11.84 0.02
CA ALA A 183 -27.37 -10.98 0.38
C ALA A 183 -27.63 -9.49 0.08
N LEU A 184 -28.36 -9.18 -0.98
CA LEU A 184 -28.75 -7.82 -1.33
C LEU A 184 -29.89 -7.27 -0.45
N ALA A 185 -30.73 -8.13 0.13
CA ALA A 185 -31.77 -7.72 1.06
C ALA A 185 -31.21 -7.32 2.43
N ASP A 186 -30.14 -8.01 2.88
CA ASP A 186 -29.47 -7.75 4.16
C ASP A 186 -28.51 -6.55 4.14
N SER A 187 -28.20 -5.99 2.97
CA SER A 187 -27.35 -4.82 2.86
C SER A 187 -28.15 -3.54 3.16
N PRO A 188 -27.71 -2.67 4.12
CA PRO A 188 -28.41 -1.42 4.40
C PRO A 188 -28.41 -0.54 3.15
N ARG A 189 -29.59 -0.09 2.74
CA ARG A 189 -29.80 0.82 1.60
C ARG A 189 -28.96 2.09 1.81
N PRO A 190 -28.16 2.53 0.81
CA PRO A 190 -27.53 3.83 0.91
C PRO A 190 -28.62 4.89 1.02
N THR A 191 -28.66 5.57 2.16
CA THR A 191 -29.52 6.75 2.37
C THR A 191 -29.18 7.79 1.30
N LYS A 192 -30.18 8.10 0.46
CA LYS A 192 -30.13 9.26 -0.43
C LYS A 192 -29.95 10.50 0.43
N THR A 193 -28.75 11.05 0.45
CA THR A 193 -28.56 12.43 0.90
C THR A 193 -29.09 13.35 -0.19
N ARG A 194 -29.98 14.19 0.19
CA ARG A 194 -30.75 15.20 -0.58
C ARG A 194 -29.82 16.37 -0.93
#